data_c0bdb270e613b4098b71b7fa33cebe65
#
_entry.id   c0bdb270e613b4098b71b7fa33cebe65
#
_cell.length_a   1.000
_cell.length_b   1.000
_cell.length_c   1.000
_cell.angle_alpha   90.00
_cell.angle_beta   90.00
_cell.angle_gamma   90.00
#
_symmetry.space_group_name_H-M   'P 1'
#
loop_
_entity.id
_entity.type
_entity.pdbx_description
1 polymer ?
#
loop_
_entity_poly.entity_id
_entity_poly.type
_entity_poly.pdbx_seq_one_letter_code
_entity_poly.pdbx_strand_id
1 'polypeptide(L)'
;MLYAKFTNISEWRSSLRALNKINADGIFTLNKEGISFYGIDPNHIALLEVTFPKSSFIEFNSSQFIFGINVKDFLKSIIGIKKNDIVELIIKRKNVLKININGELKNELNLSLIEESKANIAMPKIDVTSKISLALDLLGDILVDIEKESEQLMINSL
;
A
#
# COMPACT_ATOMS: atom_id res chain seq x y z
N MET A 1 -14.36 0.17 -12.02
CA MET A 1 -15.24 -0.32 -10.92
C MET A 1 -14.41 -1.24 -10.05
N LEU A 2 -14.54 -1.17 -8.71
CA LEU A 2 -13.86 -2.06 -7.75
C LEU A 2 -14.88 -2.61 -6.76
N TYR A 3 -14.77 -3.89 -6.47
CA TYR A 3 -15.28 -4.52 -5.26
C TYR A 3 -14.19 -5.46 -4.73
N ALA A 4 -13.71 -5.21 -3.52
CA ALA A 4 -12.71 -6.03 -2.85
C ALA A 4 -13.10 -6.24 -1.40
N LYS A 5 -13.13 -7.50 -0.93
CA LYS A 5 -13.52 -7.90 0.42
C LYS A 5 -12.42 -8.72 1.08
N PHE A 6 -12.00 -8.35 2.25
CA PHE A 6 -10.90 -9.00 2.96
C PHE A 6 -10.99 -8.81 4.48
N THR A 7 -10.15 -9.52 5.24
CA THR A 7 -10.09 -9.45 6.71
C THR A 7 -8.71 -9.02 7.24
N ASN A 8 -7.63 -9.21 6.47
CA ASN A 8 -6.27 -8.95 6.94
C ASN A 8 -5.89 -7.46 6.88
N ILE A 9 -6.56 -6.63 7.68
CA ILE A 9 -6.32 -5.18 7.72
C ILE A 9 -4.92 -4.80 8.24
N SER A 10 -4.25 -5.70 8.97
CA SER A 10 -2.91 -5.43 9.52
C SER A 10 -1.87 -5.24 8.42
N GLU A 11 -1.91 -6.06 7.35
CA GLU A 11 -1.02 -5.93 6.21
C GLU A 11 -1.25 -4.61 5.46
N TRP A 12 -2.51 -4.26 5.21
CA TRP A 12 -2.87 -2.99 4.60
C TRP A 12 -2.35 -1.81 5.42
N ARG A 13 -2.55 -1.86 6.73
CA ARG A 13 -2.12 -0.80 7.65
C ARG A 13 -0.59 -0.65 7.66
N SER A 14 0.14 -1.76 7.72
CA SER A 14 1.61 -1.74 7.70
C SER A 14 2.15 -1.20 6.37
N SER A 15 1.61 -1.66 5.26
CA SER A 15 2.00 -1.22 3.92
C SER A 15 1.69 0.28 3.69
N LEU A 16 0.52 0.74 4.10
CA LEU A 16 0.17 2.17 3.99
C LEU A 16 0.99 3.05 4.93
N ARG A 17 1.38 2.55 6.12
CA ARG A 17 2.32 3.27 7.01
C ARG A 17 3.68 3.43 6.35
N ALA A 18 4.21 2.38 5.73
CA ALA A 18 5.46 2.44 4.99
C ALA A 18 5.36 3.43 3.82
N LEU A 19 4.27 3.37 3.04
CA LEU A 19 4.03 4.30 1.94
C LEU A 19 3.95 5.76 2.42
N ASN A 20 3.25 6.03 3.54
CA ASN A 20 3.13 7.38 4.11
C ASN A 20 4.46 7.97 4.60
N LYS A 21 5.46 7.13 4.87
CA LYS A 21 6.83 7.57 5.16
C LYS A 21 7.56 8.10 3.93
N ILE A 22 7.18 7.63 2.75
CA ILE A 22 7.80 7.95 1.47
C ILE A 22 7.06 9.10 0.80
N ASN A 23 5.73 9.04 0.72
CA ASN A 23 4.92 10.06 0.07
C ASN A 23 3.55 10.21 0.77
N ALA A 24 3.04 11.44 0.78
CA ALA A 24 1.71 11.73 1.29
C ALA A 24 0.60 11.17 0.40
N ASP A 25 0.85 11.05 -0.90
CA ASP A 25 -0.08 10.53 -1.90
C ASP A 25 0.45 9.21 -2.47
N GLY A 26 -0.43 8.20 -2.54
CA GLY A 26 -0.15 6.91 -3.14
C GLY A 26 -0.90 6.74 -4.45
N ILE A 27 -0.27 6.08 -5.41
CA ILE A 27 -0.87 5.72 -6.68
C ILE A 27 -1.31 4.27 -6.62
N PHE A 28 -2.59 4.03 -6.87
CA PHE A 28 -3.21 2.72 -6.84
C PHE A 28 -3.55 2.27 -8.25
N THR A 29 -3.17 1.07 -8.60
CA THR A 29 -3.51 0.40 -9.85
C THR A 29 -4.37 -0.81 -9.56
N LEU A 30 -5.52 -0.85 -10.19
CA LEU A 30 -6.46 -1.98 -10.13
C LEU A 30 -6.40 -2.74 -11.45
N ASN A 31 -6.41 -4.04 -11.37
CA ASN A 31 -6.59 -4.93 -12.51
C ASN A 31 -7.29 -6.23 -12.08
N LYS A 32 -7.41 -7.21 -12.96
CA LYS A 32 -8.04 -8.50 -12.65
C LYS A 32 -7.23 -9.37 -11.68
N GLU A 33 -5.92 -9.09 -11.56
CA GLU A 33 -4.98 -9.85 -10.76
C GLU A 33 -4.87 -9.35 -9.32
N GLY A 34 -5.35 -8.13 -9.03
CA GLY A 34 -5.32 -7.58 -7.69
C GLY A 34 -5.25 -6.06 -7.62
N ILE A 35 -4.73 -5.58 -6.50
CA ILE A 35 -4.49 -4.16 -6.21
C ILE A 35 -3.00 -3.96 -5.97
N SER A 36 -2.37 -3.10 -6.75
CA SER A 36 -1.02 -2.61 -6.49
C SER A 36 -1.06 -1.14 -6.14
N PHE A 37 -0.17 -0.70 -5.28
CA PHE A 37 0.05 0.71 -5.04
C PHE A 37 1.52 1.03 -4.84
N TYR A 38 1.90 2.23 -5.22
CA TYR A 38 3.27 2.70 -5.07
C TYR A 38 3.33 4.17 -4.71
N GLY A 39 4.49 4.58 -4.21
CA GLY A 39 4.88 5.95 -3.99
C GLY A 39 6.37 6.13 -4.17
N ILE A 40 6.74 7.29 -4.67
CA ILE A 40 8.12 7.74 -4.81
C ILE A 40 8.29 8.96 -3.92
N ASP A 41 9.41 9.06 -3.21
CA ASP A 41 9.70 10.24 -2.41
C ASP A 41 9.94 11.48 -3.31
N PRO A 42 9.77 12.70 -2.79
CA PRO A 42 9.93 13.93 -3.59
C PRO A 42 11.30 14.10 -4.25
N ASN A 43 12.33 13.47 -3.71
CA ASN A 43 13.70 13.52 -4.26
C ASN A 43 13.98 12.40 -5.27
N HIS A 44 13.02 11.52 -5.52
CA HIS A 44 13.14 10.36 -6.42
C HIS A 44 14.24 9.36 -6.01
N ILE A 45 14.56 9.26 -4.72
CA ILE A 45 15.59 8.36 -4.16
C ILE A 45 15.00 7.04 -3.68
N ALA A 46 13.79 7.08 -3.10
CA ALA A 46 13.12 5.92 -2.55
C ALA A 46 11.79 5.65 -3.26
N LEU A 47 11.56 4.39 -3.59
CA LEU A 47 10.31 3.90 -4.17
C LEU A 47 9.82 2.71 -3.35
N LEU A 48 8.55 2.72 -2.99
CA LEU A 48 7.86 1.58 -2.42
C LEU A 48 6.74 1.14 -3.37
N GLU A 49 6.73 -0.12 -3.72
CA GLU A 49 5.62 -0.78 -4.40
C GLU A 49 5.11 -1.93 -3.55
N VAL A 50 3.79 -2.03 -3.42
CA VAL A 50 3.11 -3.12 -2.72
C VAL A 50 2.03 -3.69 -3.62
N THR A 51 1.94 -5.02 -3.69
CA THR A 51 0.91 -5.72 -4.44
C THR A 51 0.12 -6.65 -3.52
N PHE A 52 -1.19 -6.51 -3.52
CA PHE A 52 -2.14 -7.45 -2.96
C PHE A 52 -2.74 -8.25 -4.11
N PRO A 53 -2.31 -9.51 -4.31
CA PRO A 53 -2.85 -10.35 -5.37
C PRO A 53 -4.32 -10.69 -5.09
N LYS A 54 -5.07 -11.06 -6.12
CA LYS A 54 -6.48 -11.46 -6.01
C LYS A 54 -6.72 -12.50 -4.92
N SER A 55 -5.77 -13.41 -4.71
CA SER A 55 -5.83 -14.44 -3.66
C SER A 55 -5.81 -13.90 -2.22
N SER A 56 -5.42 -12.64 -2.01
CA SER A 56 -5.45 -11.97 -0.70
C SER A 56 -6.85 -11.50 -0.29
N PHE A 57 -7.84 -11.64 -1.17
CA PHE A 57 -9.20 -11.18 -0.97
C PHE A 57 -10.17 -12.38 -0.85
N ILE A 58 -11.19 -12.24 -0.03
CA ILE A 58 -12.32 -13.19 0.06
C ILE A 58 -13.13 -13.11 -1.23
N GLU A 59 -13.40 -11.88 -1.68
CA GLU A 59 -14.08 -11.58 -2.94
C GLU A 59 -13.33 -10.43 -3.63
N PHE A 60 -13.11 -10.58 -4.93
CA PHE A 60 -12.43 -9.56 -5.71
C PHE A 60 -12.98 -9.46 -7.12
N ASN A 61 -13.41 -8.27 -7.50
CA ASN A 61 -13.83 -7.93 -8.85
C ASN A 61 -13.40 -6.51 -9.18
N SER A 62 -12.60 -6.36 -10.22
CA SER A 62 -12.11 -5.06 -10.65
C SER A 62 -12.02 -4.94 -12.15
N SER A 63 -12.31 -3.74 -12.67
CA SER A 63 -11.86 -3.29 -13.98
C SER A 63 -10.50 -2.62 -13.86
N GLN A 64 -9.74 -2.55 -14.95
CA GLN A 64 -8.50 -1.78 -14.96
C GLN A 64 -8.79 -0.30 -14.67
N PHE A 65 -8.13 0.24 -13.66
CA PHE A 65 -8.30 1.62 -13.22
C PHE A 65 -7.10 2.07 -12.40
N ILE A 66 -6.65 3.31 -12.60
CA ILE A 66 -5.57 3.94 -11.84
C ILE A 66 -6.15 5.17 -11.14
N PHE A 67 -5.77 5.38 -9.89
CA PHE A 67 -6.18 6.55 -9.11
C PHE A 67 -5.14 6.88 -8.04
N GLY A 68 -5.09 8.14 -7.66
CA GLY A 68 -4.36 8.58 -6.48
C GLY A 68 -5.24 8.61 -5.23
N ILE A 69 -4.63 8.49 -4.06
CA ILE A 69 -5.30 8.69 -2.78
C ILE A 69 -4.35 9.31 -1.76
N ASN A 70 -4.86 10.18 -0.89
CA ASN A 70 -4.07 10.64 0.24
C ASN A 70 -3.91 9.51 1.25
N VAL A 71 -2.66 9.05 1.43
CA VAL A 71 -2.32 7.87 2.24
C VAL A 71 -2.64 8.09 3.71
N LYS A 72 -2.43 9.31 4.21
CA LYS A 72 -2.72 9.67 5.61
C LYS A 72 -4.21 9.59 5.91
N ASP A 73 -5.06 10.01 4.98
CA ASP A 73 -6.51 9.95 5.16
C ASP A 73 -7.02 8.51 5.04
N PHE A 74 -6.43 7.72 4.15
CA PHE A 74 -6.72 6.29 4.10
C PHE A 74 -6.31 5.59 5.41
N LEU A 75 -5.12 5.86 5.93
CA LEU A 75 -4.67 5.32 7.22
C LEU A 75 -5.63 5.69 8.36
N LYS A 76 -6.07 6.95 8.45
CA LYS A 76 -7.04 7.39 9.46
C LYS A 76 -8.35 6.62 9.37
N SER A 77 -8.82 6.35 8.16
CA SER A 77 -10.08 5.63 7.93
C SER A 77 -10.05 4.17 8.38
N ILE A 78 -8.86 3.55 8.44
CA ILE A 78 -8.70 2.14 8.79
C ILE A 78 -8.10 1.90 10.18
N ILE A 79 -7.74 2.95 10.93
CA ILE A 79 -7.01 2.81 12.20
C ILE A 79 -7.80 2.05 13.27
N GLY A 80 -9.11 2.22 13.32
CA GLY A 80 -10.02 1.59 14.29
C GLY A 80 -10.49 0.18 13.92
N ILE A 81 -10.13 -0.34 12.73
CA ILE A 81 -10.58 -1.64 12.26
C ILE A 81 -9.87 -2.74 13.04
N LYS A 82 -10.62 -3.69 13.60
CA LYS A 82 -10.08 -4.85 14.34
C LYS A 82 -9.61 -5.95 13.37
N LYS A 83 -8.78 -6.88 13.86
CA LYS A 83 -8.19 -7.96 13.07
C LYS A 83 -9.21 -8.85 12.36
N ASN A 84 -10.36 -9.07 12.99
CA ASN A 84 -11.41 -9.98 12.49
C ASN A 84 -12.54 -9.24 11.75
N ASP A 85 -12.48 -7.92 11.66
CA ASP A 85 -13.48 -7.17 10.92
C ASP A 85 -13.35 -7.46 9.42
N ILE A 86 -14.48 -7.52 8.75
CA ILE A 86 -14.54 -7.64 7.30
C ILE A 86 -14.53 -6.24 6.71
N VAL A 87 -13.61 -6.00 5.80
CA VAL A 87 -13.46 -4.72 5.09
C VAL A 87 -13.85 -4.90 3.63
N GLU A 88 -14.65 -3.98 3.12
CA GLU A 88 -15.00 -3.92 1.71
C GLU A 88 -14.54 -2.57 1.13
N LEU A 89 -13.76 -2.62 0.07
CA LEU A 89 -13.37 -1.46 -0.73
C LEU A 89 -14.23 -1.43 -1.99
N ILE A 90 -14.91 -0.31 -2.22
CA ILE A 90 -15.88 -0.20 -3.31
C ILE A 90 -15.63 1.10 -4.08
N ILE A 91 -15.42 0.99 -5.40
CA ILE A 91 -15.41 2.12 -6.32
C ILE A 91 -16.50 1.89 -7.37
N LYS A 92 -17.61 2.62 -7.24
CA LYS A 92 -18.69 2.65 -8.25
C LYS A 92 -18.55 3.84 -9.19
N ARG A 93 -18.03 4.96 -8.67
CA ARG A 93 -17.77 6.21 -9.40
C ARG A 93 -16.30 6.56 -9.29
N LYS A 94 -15.74 7.20 -10.30
CA LYS A 94 -14.29 7.44 -10.43
C LYS A 94 -13.65 8.34 -9.37
N ASN A 95 -14.44 9.00 -8.53
CA ASN A 95 -13.94 10.03 -7.60
C ASN A 95 -14.05 9.66 -6.11
N VAL A 96 -14.60 8.49 -5.77
CA VAL A 96 -14.82 8.10 -4.38
C VAL A 96 -14.49 6.63 -4.15
N LEU A 97 -13.63 6.36 -3.17
CA LEU A 97 -13.45 5.04 -2.56
C LEU A 97 -14.34 4.97 -1.31
N LYS A 98 -15.32 4.10 -1.37
CA LYS A 98 -16.16 3.74 -0.23
C LYS A 98 -15.53 2.57 0.51
N ILE A 99 -15.43 2.67 1.84
CA ILE A 99 -14.92 1.65 2.74
C ILE A 99 -16.04 1.23 3.66
N ASN A 100 -16.52 0.01 3.53
CA ASN A 100 -17.45 -0.59 4.49
C ASN A 100 -16.68 -1.45 5.48
N ILE A 101 -17.00 -1.31 6.75
CA ILE A 101 -16.41 -2.08 7.85
C ILE A 101 -17.54 -2.85 8.51
N ASN A 102 -17.44 -4.17 8.49
CA ASN A 102 -18.40 -5.10 9.10
C ASN A 102 -17.72 -5.83 10.25
N GLY A 103 -17.86 -5.31 11.45
CA GLY A 103 -17.38 -5.86 12.71
C GLY A 103 -18.50 -5.84 13.77
N GLU A 104 -18.14 -5.58 15.02
CA GLU A 104 -19.12 -5.37 16.10
C GLU A 104 -20.06 -4.20 15.80
N LEU A 105 -19.52 -3.16 15.14
CA LEU A 105 -20.28 -2.04 14.62
C LEU A 105 -20.08 -1.97 13.11
N LYS A 106 -21.16 -1.71 12.39
CA LYS A 106 -21.10 -1.42 10.97
C LYS A 106 -20.74 0.06 10.78
N ASN A 107 -19.72 0.33 9.98
CA ASN A 107 -19.30 1.67 9.66
C ASN A 107 -19.07 1.82 8.16
N GLU A 108 -19.31 3.02 7.64
CA GLU A 108 -19.13 3.39 6.25
C GLU A 108 -18.36 4.69 6.16
N LEU A 109 -17.29 4.68 5.39
CA LEU A 109 -16.43 5.82 5.17
C LEU A 109 -16.26 6.07 3.68
N ASN A 110 -16.10 7.33 3.29
CA ASN A 110 -15.88 7.72 1.92
C ASN A 110 -14.59 8.56 1.83
N LEU A 111 -13.69 8.17 0.93
CA LEU A 111 -12.46 8.88 0.64
C LEU A 111 -12.50 9.43 -0.78
N SER A 112 -12.11 10.68 -0.94
CA SER A 112 -11.96 11.30 -2.26
C SER A 112 -10.73 10.72 -2.96
N LEU A 113 -10.89 10.37 -4.24
CA LEU A 113 -9.79 9.94 -5.08
C LEU A 113 -9.16 11.16 -5.78
N ILE A 114 -7.85 11.09 -6.01
CA ILE A 114 -7.08 12.07 -6.77
C ILE A 114 -7.11 11.65 -8.24
N GLU A 115 -7.32 12.58 -9.16
CA GLU A 115 -7.40 12.29 -10.60
C GLU A 115 -6.09 11.76 -11.17
N GLU A 116 -6.21 10.86 -12.15
CA GLU A 116 -5.13 10.12 -12.81
C GLU A 116 -4.03 11.01 -13.43
N SER A 117 -4.37 12.21 -13.89
CA SER A 117 -3.41 13.15 -14.51
C SER A 117 -2.27 13.61 -13.59
N LYS A 118 -2.45 13.49 -12.27
CA LYS A 118 -1.43 13.80 -11.25
C LYS A 118 -0.66 12.55 -10.77
N ALA A 119 -1.11 11.37 -11.16
CA ALA A 119 -0.64 10.09 -10.66
C ALA A 119 0.35 9.36 -11.59
N ASN A 120 0.66 9.94 -12.76
CA ASN A 120 1.44 9.23 -13.78
C ASN A 120 2.95 9.42 -13.58
N ILE A 121 3.51 8.69 -12.61
CA ILE A 121 4.96 8.58 -12.44
C ILE A 121 5.39 7.27 -13.10
N ALA A 122 6.23 7.36 -14.14
CA ALA A 122 6.78 6.17 -14.78
C ALA A 122 7.66 5.40 -13.79
N MET A 123 7.37 4.11 -13.60
CA MET A 123 8.21 3.23 -12.79
C MET A 123 9.60 3.14 -13.42
N PRO A 124 10.69 3.41 -12.67
CA PRO A 124 12.03 3.25 -13.17
C PRO A 124 12.29 1.77 -13.48
N LYS A 125 12.90 1.49 -14.63
CA LYS A 125 13.48 0.17 -14.89
C LYS A 125 14.79 0.07 -14.13
N ILE A 126 14.86 -0.85 -13.18
CA ILE A 126 16.07 -1.13 -12.42
C ILE A 126 16.65 -2.45 -12.89
N ASP A 127 17.85 -2.42 -13.46
CA ASP A 127 18.60 -3.63 -13.81
C ASP A 127 19.27 -4.16 -12.54
N VAL A 128 18.74 -5.27 -12.02
CA VAL A 128 19.23 -5.91 -10.80
C VAL A 128 20.39 -6.84 -11.15
N THR A 129 21.60 -6.50 -10.69
CA THR A 129 22.82 -7.30 -10.91
C THR A 129 23.05 -8.35 -9.79
N SER A 130 22.47 -8.16 -8.61
CA SER A 130 22.62 -9.04 -7.46
C SER A 130 21.33 -9.15 -6.67
N LYS A 131 21.08 -10.33 -6.06
CA LYS A 131 19.93 -10.59 -5.20
C LYS A 131 20.40 -11.15 -3.87
N ILE A 132 20.01 -10.49 -2.77
CA ILE A 132 20.26 -10.95 -1.40
C ILE A 132 18.92 -11.32 -0.78
N SER A 133 18.84 -12.48 -0.14
CA SER A 133 17.66 -12.92 0.61
C SER A 133 18.03 -13.10 2.08
N LEU A 134 17.34 -12.41 2.95
CA LEU A 134 17.54 -12.44 4.40
C LEU A 134 16.22 -12.75 5.10
N ALA A 135 16.31 -13.41 6.27
CA ALA A 135 15.15 -13.50 7.16
C ALA A 135 14.77 -12.09 7.66
N LEU A 136 13.48 -11.79 7.72
CA LEU A 136 12.99 -10.44 8.08
C LEU A 136 13.41 -10.03 9.49
N ASP A 137 13.38 -10.97 10.44
CA ASP A 137 13.80 -10.72 11.83
C ASP A 137 15.28 -10.34 11.89
N LEU A 138 16.14 -11.10 11.19
CA LEU A 138 17.59 -10.82 11.10
C LEU A 138 17.86 -9.44 10.48
N LEU A 139 17.14 -9.09 9.40
CA LEU A 139 17.27 -7.77 8.79
C LEU A 139 16.83 -6.67 9.76
N GLY A 140 15.73 -6.89 10.50
CA GLY A 140 15.23 -5.96 11.51
C GLY A 140 16.25 -5.70 12.60
N ASP A 141 16.86 -6.73 13.16
CA ASP A 141 17.88 -6.63 14.21
C ASP A 141 19.12 -5.88 13.71
N ILE A 142 19.60 -6.21 12.51
CA ILE A 142 20.74 -5.52 11.88
C ILE A 142 20.45 -4.02 11.70
N LEU A 143 19.26 -3.66 11.20
CA LEU A 143 18.91 -2.26 10.98
C LEU A 143 18.81 -1.47 12.29
N VAL A 144 18.24 -2.06 13.34
CA VAL A 144 18.15 -1.43 14.68
C VAL A 144 19.54 -1.19 15.28
N ASP A 145 20.47 -2.11 15.10
CA ASP A 145 21.83 -1.96 15.63
C ASP A 145 22.63 -0.91 14.85
N ILE A 146 22.49 -0.89 13.53
CA ILE A 146 23.19 0.10 12.70
C ILE A 146 22.64 1.51 12.94
N GLU A 147 21.33 1.69 13.10
CA GLU A 147 20.71 3.00 13.37
C GLU A 147 21.31 3.71 14.60
N LYS A 148 21.82 2.94 15.56
CA LYS A 148 22.48 3.49 16.76
C LYS A 148 23.89 4.03 16.51
N GLU A 149 24.55 3.55 15.45
CA GLU A 149 25.97 3.82 15.21
C GLU A 149 26.23 4.61 13.93
N SER A 150 25.34 4.57 12.94
CA SER A 150 25.54 5.19 11.64
C SER A 150 24.24 5.57 10.95
N GLU A 151 24.27 6.66 10.18
CA GLU A 151 23.19 7.07 9.27
C GLU A 151 23.26 6.37 7.91
N GLN A 152 24.30 5.57 7.67
CA GLN A 152 24.54 4.91 6.37
C GLN A 152 24.80 3.42 6.54
N LEU A 153 24.17 2.62 5.69
CA LEU A 153 24.38 1.19 5.57
C LEU A 153 24.89 0.85 4.17
N MET A 154 26.02 0.15 4.11
CA MET A 154 26.54 -0.40 2.87
C MET A 154 26.41 -1.94 2.89
N ILE A 155 25.74 -2.51 1.89
CA ILE A 155 25.59 -3.96 1.72
C ILE A 155 26.44 -4.39 0.54
N ASN A 156 27.46 -5.23 0.79
CA ASN A 156 28.32 -5.79 -0.23
C ASN A 156 28.05 -7.29 -0.38
N SER A 157 27.89 -7.76 -1.62
CA SER A 157 27.96 -9.19 -1.96
C SER A 157 29.41 -9.54 -2.32
N LEU A 158 29.99 -10.51 -1.61
CA LEU A 158 31.27 -11.09 -1.96
C LEU A 158 31.10 -12.15 -3.04
#